data_f6a8aebd0f8199288b87bd8fecc26690
#
_entry.id   f6a8aebd0f8199288b87bd8fecc26690
#
_cell.length_a   1.000
_cell.length_b   1.000
_cell.length_c   1.000
_cell.angle_alpha   90.00
_cell.angle_beta   90.00
_cell.angle_gamma   90.00
#
_symmetry.space_group_name_H-M   'P 1'
#
loop_
_entity.id
_entity.type
_entity.pdbx_description
1 polymer ?
#
loop_
_entity_poly.entity_id
_entity_poly.type
_entity_poly.pdbx_seq_one_letter_code
_entity_poly.pdbx_strand_id
1 'polypeptide(L)'
;MSKMPRGLLVLYVFLFVFYTPIPWAQEEVEEKGVDGEGLDQPKAAIYLPIKPQFVVNYGGGARLKYLKTMVTVRVASSEGASSVRHHMPYIRNNLVLLFASQTDETLSSQEGKEVMRQAALGVIRELLEREDELPAEDIIDVLFNSLTW
;
A
#
# COMPACT_ATOMS: atom_id res chain seq x y z
N MET A 1 44.89 -8.47 -61.51
CA MET A 1 43.44 -8.64 -61.71
C MET A 1 43.08 -10.07 -61.28
N SER A 2 42.72 -10.26 -60.00
CA SER A 2 42.35 -11.58 -59.45
C SER A 2 40.87 -11.75 -59.57
N LYS A 3 40.47 -12.81 -60.30
CA LYS A 3 39.06 -13.17 -60.50
C LYS A 3 38.50 -13.72 -59.18
N MET A 4 37.58 -13.02 -58.54
CA MET A 4 36.81 -13.56 -57.42
C MET A 4 35.97 -14.76 -57.87
N PRO A 5 35.99 -15.86 -57.15
CA PRO A 5 35.16 -17.02 -57.48
C PRO A 5 33.68 -16.69 -57.32
N ARG A 6 32.90 -17.01 -58.37
CA ARG A 6 31.45 -16.79 -58.44
C ARG A 6 30.64 -17.38 -57.29
N GLY A 7 31.23 -18.33 -56.54
CA GLY A 7 30.57 -18.99 -55.37
C GLY A 7 30.54 -18.12 -54.12
N LEU A 8 31.45 -17.16 -53.97
CA LEU A 8 31.50 -16.30 -52.79
C LEU A 8 30.42 -15.20 -52.80
N LEU A 9 29.98 -14.78 -53.99
CA LEU A 9 28.98 -13.74 -54.18
C LEU A 9 27.57 -14.25 -53.87
N VAL A 10 27.32 -15.52 -54.09
CA VAL A 10 26.03 -16.17 -53.74
C VAL A 10 25.89 -16.35 -52.24
N LEU A 11 27.00 -16.64 -51.54
CA LEU A 11 26.98 -16.79 -50.08
C LEU A 11 26.71 -15.46 -49.36
N TYR A 12 27.19 -14.34 -49.93
CA TYR A 12 26.99 -13.03 -49.35
C TYR A 12 25.57 -12.49 -49.52
N VAL A 13 24.89 -12.88 -50.61
CA VAL A 13 23.49 -12.47 -50.84
C VAL A 13 22.55 -13.24 -49.90
N PHE A 14 22.89 -14.52 -49.55
CA PHE A 14 22.05 -15.29 -48.59
C PHE A 14 22.18 -14.86 -47.15
N LEU A 15 23.31 -14.24 -46.77
CA LEU A 15 23.54 -13.78 -45.40
C LEU A 15 22.84 -12.42 -45.11
N PHE A 16 22.49 -11.67 -46.18
CA PHE A 16 21.84 -10.35 -46.05
C PHE A 16 20.32 -10.42 -45.92
N VAL A 17 19.71 -11.53 -46.28
CA VAL A 17 18.23 -11.70 -46.24
C VAL A 17 17.68 -12.02 -44.83
N PHE A 18 18.55 -12.42 -43.86
CA PHE A 18 18.15 -12.71 -42.49
C PHE A 18 18.34 -11.57 -41.49
N TYR A 19 18.84 -10.42 -41.93
CA TYR A 19 18.94 -9.24 -41.08
C TYR A 19 17.77 -8.28 -41.37
N THR A 20 16.55 -8.76 -41.09
CA THR A 20 15.42 -7.82 -40.92
C THR A 20 15.51 -7.30 -39.51
N PRO A 21 15.77 -6.00 -39.26
CA PRO A 21 15.56 -5.44 -37.94
C PRO A 21 14.04 -5.55 -37.68
N ILE A 22 13.71 -6.31 -36.64
CA ILE A 22 12.35 -6.26 -36.06
C ILE A 22 12.17 -4.80 -35.64
N PRO A 23 11.22 -4.04 -36.22
CA PRO A 23 10.89 -2.75 -35.69
C PRO A 23 10.24 -3.01 -34.31
N TRP A 24 10.96 -2.68 -33.24
CA TRP A 24 10.35 -2.43 -31.97
C TRP A 24 9.38 -1.30 -32.22
N ALA A 25 8.10 -1.64 -32.23
CA ALA A 25 7.05 -0.64 -32.16
C ALA A 25 7.26 0.08 -30.82
N GLN A 26 7.98 1.20 -30.85
CA GLN A 26 7.82 2.24 -29.86
C GLN A 26 6.38 2.74 -30.10
N GLU A 27 5.45 2.25 -29.27
CA GLU A 27 4.25 3.01 -29.01
C GLU A 27 4.73 4.31 -28.37
N GLU A 28 4.95 5.33 -29.20
CA GLU A 28 4.89 6.70 -28.74
C GLU A 28 3.49 6.89 -28.18
N VAL A 29 3.38 6.80 -26.87
CA VAL A 29 2.24 7.35 -26.14
C VAL A 29 2.31 8.85 -26.44
N GLU A 30 1.55 9.29 -27.46
CA GLU A 30 1.22 10.70 -27.61
C GLU A 30 0.59 11.15 -26.28
N GLU A 31 1.39 11.82 -25.50
CA GLU A 31 0.92 12.66 -24.42
C GLU A 31 0.10 13.78 -25.05
N LYS A 32 -1.15 13.49 -25.39
CA LYS A 32 -2.14 14.53 -25.62
C LYS A 32 -2.27 15.28 -24.31
N GLY A 33 -1.58 16.41 -24.24
CA GLY A 33 -1.88 17.47 -23.31
C GLY A 33 -3.36 17.82 -23.45
N VAL A 34 -4.19 17.23 -22.61
CA VAL A 34 -5.53 17.72 -22.35
C VAL A 34 -5.37 18.75 -21.27
N ASP A 35 -5.21 20.03 -21.68
CA ASP A 35 -5.64 21.16 -20.89
C ASP A 35 -7.15 21.03 -20.69
N GLY A 36 -7.53 20.27 -19.70
CA GLY A 36 -8.90 20.04 -19.25
C GLY A 36 -8.99 20.53 -17.83
N GLU A 37 -9.71 21.65 -17.68
CA GLU A 37 -10.23 22.23 -16.45
C GLU A 37 -10.45 21.18 -15.36
N GLY A 38 -9.98 21.54 -14.14
CA GLY A 38 -10.05 20.72 -12.94
C GLY A 38 -11.43 20.18 -12.63
N LEU A 39 -11.70 19.01 -13.13
CA LEU A 39 -12.59 18.08 -12.46
C LEU A 39 -11.79 17.44 -11.36
N ASP A 40 -12.19 17.73 -10.14
CA ASP A 40 -11.66 17.18 -8.90
C ASP A 40 -11.71 15.64 -8.95
N GLN A 41 -10.70 15.05 -9.60
CA GLN A 41 -10.57 13.60 -9.60
C GLN A 41 -10.28 13.20 -8.15
N PRO A 42 -11.11 12.35 -7.53
CA PRO A 42 -10.88 11.93 -6.17
C PRO A 42 -9.47 11.33 -6.09
N LYS A 43 -8.57 12.03 -5.38
CA LYS A 43 -7.21 11.54 -5.15
C LYS A 43 -7.30 10.10 -4.66
N ALA A 44 -6.69 9.17 -5.39
CA ALA A 44 -6.69 7.77 -5.02
C ALA A 44 -6.11 7.62 -3.61
N ALA A 45 -6.89 7.04 -2.69
CA ALA A 45 -6.45 6.85 -1.32
C ALA A 45 -5.24 5.91 -1.27
N ILE A 46 -4.29 6.20 -0.39
CA ILE A 46 -3.08 5.42 -0.19
C ILE A 46 -3.31 4.43 0.94
N TYR A 47 -2.95 3.17 0.73
CA TYR A 47 -3.08 2.11 1.71
C TYR A 47 -1.72 1.75 2.30
N LEU A 48 -1.56 1.92 3.62
CA LEU A 48 -0.32 1.70 4.35
C LEU A 48 -0.48 0.51 5.31
N PRO A 49 0.09 -0.66 5.01
CA PRO A 49 0.09 -1.77 5.93
C PRO A 49 1.05 -1.50 7.10
N ILE A 50 0.56 -1.67 8.33
CA ILE A 50 1.37 -1.58 9.56
C ILE A 50 2.03 -2.93 9.82
N LYS A 51 3.30 -3.02 9.53
CA LYS A 51 4.10 -4.25 9.71
C LYS A 51 5.03 -4.17 10.93
N PRO A 52 5.39 -5.33 11.52
CA PRO A 52 4.78 -6.66 11.36
C PRO A 52 3.35 -6.73 11.93
N GLN A 53 2.64 -7.85 11.66
CA GLN A 53 1.32 -8.09 12.25
C GLN A 53 1.35 -7.95 13.78
N PHE A 54 0.22 -7.64 14.37
CA PHE A 54 0.05 -7.60 15.81
C PHE A 54 -0.25 -8.99 16.36
N VAL A 55 0.43 -9.37 17.43
CA VAL A 55 0.12 -10.52 18.27
C VAL A 55 0.15 -10.02 19.70
N VAL A 56 -1.01 -9.89 20.32
CA VAL A 56 -1.17 -9.21 21.60
C VAL A 56 -1.98 -10.09 22.55
N ASN A 57 -1.54 -10.22 23.78
CA ASN A 57 -2.35 -10.86 24.83
C ASN A 57 -3.46 -9.91 25.27
N TYR A 58 -4.67 -10.44 25.47
CA TYR A 58 -5.84 -9.68 25.88
C TYR A 58 -6.66 -10.42 26.94
N GLY A 59 -7.65 -9.73 27.50
CA GLY A 59 -8.67 -10.32 28.36
C GLY A 59 -8.32 -10.52 29.83
N GLY A 60 -7.08 -10.22 30.28
CA GLY A 60 -6.71 -10.12 31.71
C GLY A 60 -7.06 -11.29 32.64
N GLY A 61 -7.42 -12.46 32.11
CA GLY A 61 -7.91 -13.60 32.87
C GLY A 61 -6.83 -14.67 33.15
N ALA A 62 -7.23 -15.75 33.87
CA ALA A 62 -6.37 -16.87 34.22
C ALA A 62 -5.86 -17.69 33.01
N ARG A 63 -6.48 -17.53 31.82
CA ARG A 63 -6.03 -18.14 30.56
C ARG A 63 -5.41 -17.07 29.69
N LEU A 64 -4.21 -17.32 29.20
CA LEU A 64 -3.58 -16.50 28.17
C LEU A 64 -4.38 -16.64 26.87
N LYS A 65 -4.98 -15.53 26.44
CA LYS A 65 -5.62 -15.37 25.14
C LYS A 65 -4.80 -14.41 24.33
N TYR A 66 -4.80 -14.57 23.03
CA TYR A 66 -4.07 -13.67 22.14
C TYR A 66 -4.94 -13.26 20.96
N LEU A 67 -4.84 -12.02 20.61
CA LEU A 67 -5.40 -11.43 19.41
C LEU A 67 -4.30 -11.31 18.36
N LYS A 68 -4.56 -11.83 17.17
CA LYS A 68 -3.68 -11.70 16.02
C LYS A 68 -4.38 -10.92 14.92
N THR A 69 -3.79 -9.80 14.48
CA THR A 69 -4.40 -8.94 13.46
C THR A 69 -3.37 -8.28 12.56
N MET A 70 -3.73 -8.08 11.30
CA MET A 70 -3.02 -7.21 10.37
C MET A 70 -3.83 -5.93 10.17
N VAL A 71 -3.17 -4.80 10.29
CA VAL A 71 -3.79 -3.48 10.20
C VAL A 71 -3.25 -2.75 8.97
N THR A 72 -4.15 -2.11 8.23
CA THR A 72 -3.84 -1.19 7.13
C THR A 72 -4.50 0.14 7.40
N VAL A 73 -3.75 1.23 7.31
CA VAL A 73 -4.26 2.60 7.39
C VAL A 73 -4.52 3.10 5.97
N ARG A 74 -5.70 3.67 5.75
CA ARG A 74 -6.08 4.33 4.52
C ARG A 74 -5.96 5.84 4.70
N VAL A 75 -5.14 6.49 3.88
CA VAL A 75 -4.86 7.93 3.97
C VAL A 75 -5.20 8.65 2.67
N ALA A 76 -5.55 9.94 2.77
CA ALA A 76 -5.97 10.76 1.65
C ALA A 76 -4.80 11.36 0.87
N SER A 77 -3.64 11.59 1.55
CA SER A 77 -2.53 12.35 1.00
C SER A 77 -1.18 11.66 1.16
N SER A 78 -0.18 12.11 0.39
CA SER A 78 1.21 11.71 0.56
C SER A 78 1.82 12.24 1.86
N GLU A 79 1.34 13.38 2.36
CA GLU A 79 1.72 13.96 3.64
C GLU A 79 1.25 13.07 4.78
N GLY A 80 -0.04 12.71 4.82
CA GLY A 80 -0.57 11.73 5.78
C GLY A 80 0.17 10.40 5.73
N ALA A 81 0.53 9.93 4.51
CA ALA A 81 1.32 8.71 4.38
C ALA A 81 2.73 8.84 4.96
N SER A 82 3.37 10.01 4.84
CA SER A 82 4.68 10.30 5.43
C SER A 82 4.60 10.38 6.94
N SER A 83 3.60 11.08 7.48
CA SER A 83 3.33 11.21 8.92
C SER A 83 3.09 9.85 9.58
N VAL A 84 2.25 9.00 8.98
CA VAL A 84 2.03 7.62 9.47
C VAL A 84 3.34 6.82 9.52
N ARG A 85 4.21 6.94 8.50
CA ARG A 85 5.50 6.22 8.49
C ARG A 85 6.45 6.77 9.55
N HIS A 86 6.50 8.09 9.71
CA HIS A 86 7.38 8.75 10.70
C HIS A 86 7.00 8.35 12.12
N HIS A 87 5.72 8.37 12.45
CA HIS A 87 5.20 8.05 13.77
C HIS A 87 4.84 6.56 13.98
N MET A 88 5.27 5.68 13.06
CA MET A 88 4.96 4.26 13.12
C MET A 88 5.22 3.60 14.50
N PRO A 89 6.31 3.88 15.22
CA PRO A 89 6.53 3.29 16.54
C PRO A 89 5.45 3.68 17.56
N TYR A 90 5.04 4.94 17.58
CA TYR A 90 3.99 5.45 18.48
C TYR A 90 2.61 4.89 18.12
N ILE A 91 2.28 4.87 16.83
CA ILE A 91 1.05 4.26 16.33
C ILE A 91 0.99 2.80 16.77
N ARG A 92 2.05 2.04 16.57
CA ARG A 92 2.09 0.64 16.95
C ARG A 92 1.91 0.43 18.45
N ASN A 93 2.59 1.24 19.28
CA ASN A 93 2.46 1.17 20.73
C ASN A 93 1.00 1.40 21.18
N ASN A 94 0.36 2.44 20.66
CA ASN A 94 -1.00 2.78 21.02
C ASN A 94 -2.01 1.72 20.55
N LEU A 95 -1.80 1.14 19.36
CA LEU A 95 -2.63 0.03 18.88
C LEU A 95 -2.42 -1.25 19.71
N VAL A 96 -1.21 -1.54 20.17
CA VAL A 96 -0.96 -2.67 21.10
C VAL A 96 -1.74 -2.49 22.40
N LEU A 97 -1.74 -1.28 22.98
CA LEU A 97 -2.50 -0.98 24.21
C LEU A 97 -4.01 -1.12 23.97
N LEU A 98 -4.51 -0.61 22.82
CA LEU A 98 -5.90 -0.76 22.43
C LEU A 98 -6.30 -2.23 22.27
N PHE A 99 -5.48 -3.05 21.62
CA PHE A 99 -5.77 -4.46 21.40
C PHE A 99 -5.67 -5.27 22.71
N ALA A 100 -4.75 -4.93 23.59
CA ALA A 100 -4.62 -5.58 24.90
C ALA A 100 -5.83 -5.33 25.82
N SER A 101 -6.50 -4.21 25.66
CA SER A 101 -7.70 -3.85 26.44
C SER A 101 -8.99 -4.54 25.97
N GLN A 102 -8.96 -5.29 24.86
CA GLN A 102 -10.15 -5.92 24.30
C GLN A 102 -10.64 -7.08 25.19
N THR A 103 -11.91 -7.44 24.98
CA THR A 103 -12.57 -8.58 25.64
C THR A 103 -13.11 -9.56 24.60
N ASP A 104 -13.42 -10.79 25.03
CA ASP A 104 -14.08 -11.78 24.16
C ASP A 104 -15.43 -11.27 23.63
N GLU A 105 -16.15 -10.52 24.44
CA GLU A 105 -17.43 -9.94 24.07
C GLU A 105 -17.26 -8.95 22.90
N THR A 106 -16.28 -8.04 23.00
CA THR A 106 -15.95 -7.11 21.93
C THR A 106 -15.54 -7.83 20.66
N LEU A 107 -14.67 -8.83 20.77
CA LEU A 107 -14.12 -9.52 19.60
C LEU A 107 -15.11 -10.46 18.93
N SER A 108 -16.09 -11.01 19.65
CA SER A 108 -17.08 -11.95 19.12
C SER A 108 -18.22 -11.27 18.35
N SER A 109 -18.52 -10.00 18.65
CA SER A 109 -19.61 -9.27 18.00
C SER A 109 -19.12 -8.41 16.82
N GLN A 110 -19.98 -8.22 15.82
CA GLN A 110 -19.68 -7.33 14.70
C GLN A 110 -19.61 -5.87 15.16
N GLU A 111 -20.50 -5.48 16.05
CA GLU A 111 -20.55 -4.15 16.64
C GLU A 111 -19.27 -3.86 17.44
N GLY A 112 -18.81 -4.78 18.28
CA GLY A 112 -17.59 -4.62 19.04
C GLY A 112 -16.34 -4.48 18.17
N LYS A 113 -16.26 -5.24 17.06
CA LYS A 113 -15.18 -5.08 16.08
C LYS A 113 -15.21 -3.70 15.42
N GLU A 114 -16.39 -3.17 15.13
CA GLU A 114 -16.54 -1.82 14.57
C GLU A 114 -16.14 -0.74 15.59
N VAL A 115 -16.55 -0.89 16.86
CA VAL A 115 -16.12 -0.01 17.95
C VAL A 115 -14.58 -0.01 18.08
N MET A 116 -13.96 -1.19 18.05
CA MET A 116 -12.50 -1.32 18.08
C MET A 116 -11.85 -0.66 16.87
N ARG A 117 -12.44 -0.78 15.67
CA ARG A 117 -11.95 -0.14 14.45
C ARG A 117 -12.00 1.38 14.56
N GLN A 118 -13.12 1.93 15.04
CA GLN A 118 -13.28 3.37 15.26
C GLN A 118 -12.30 3.89 16.34
N ALA A 119 -12.09 3.11 17.40
CA ALA A 119 -11.11 3.45 18.43
C ALA A 119 -9.68 3.48 17.86
N ALA A 120 -9.31 2.51 17.00
CA ALA A 120 -8.02 2.49 16.33
C ALA A 120 -7.83 3.71 15.40
N LEU A 121 -8.87 4.08 14.66
CA LEU A 121 -8.87 5.28 13.83
C LEU A 121 -8.69 6.55 14.67
N GLY A 122 -9.43 6.67 15.77
CA GLY A 122 -9.34 7.81 16.69
C GLY A 122 -7.95 7.97 17.28
N VAL A 123 -7.35 6.86 17.74
CA VAL A 123 -5.99 6.83 18.31
C VAL A 123 -4.94 7.33 17.30
N ILE A 124 -5.05 6.94 16.04
CA ILE A 124 -4.10 7.38 15.00
C ILE A 124 -4.31 8.86 14.67
N ARG A 125 -5.55 9.28 14.50
CA ARG A 125 -5.89 10.70 14.22
C ARG A 125 -5.40 11.63 15.31
N GLU A 126 -5.72 11.34 16.56
CA GLU A 126 -5.32 12.14 17.72
C GLU A 126 -3.79 12.23 17.84
N LEU A 127 -3.08 11.14 17.59
CA LEU A 127 -1.62 11.14 17.59
C LEU A 127 -1.06 12.07 16.53
N LEU A 128 -1.50 11.93 15.27
CA LEU A 128 -0.92 12.67 14.14
C LEU A 128 -1.36 14.14 14.12
N GLU A 129 -2.54 14.45 14.60
CA GLU A 129 -2.99 15.83 14.81
C GLU A 129 -2.10 16.54 15.86
N ARG A 130 -1.76 15.84 16.94
CA ARG A 130 -0.92 16.39 18.01
C ARG A 130 0.55 16.56 17.61
N GLU A 131 1.11 15.61 16.86
CA GLU A 131 2.55 15.60 16.54
C GLU A 131 2.88 16.40 15.27
N ASP A 132 2.02 16.36 14.25
CA ASP A 132 2.28 16.94 12.94
C ASP A 132 1.20 17.97 12.53
N GLU A 133 0.24 18.28 13.38
CA GLU A 133 -0.94 19.11 13.06
C GLU A 133 -1.71 18.60 11.83
N LEU A 134 -1.61 17.28 11.56
CA LEU A 134 -2.25 16.66 10.41
C LEU A 134 -3.76 16.67 10.54
N PRO A 135 -4.52 17.17 9.55
CA PRO A 135 -5.98 17.15 9.59
C PRO A 135 -6.53 15.73 9.77
N ALA A 136 -7.51 15.57 10.65
CA ALA A 136 -8.09 14.26 10.97
C ALA A 136 -8.66 13.53 9.74
N GLU A 137 -9.16 14.28 8.75
CA GLU A 137 -9.68 13.77 7.48
C GLU A 137 -8.61 13.12 6.58
N ASP A 138 -7.34 13.45 6.78
CA ASP A 138 -6.24 12.81 6.04
C ASP A 138 -6.10 11.32 6.38
N ILE A 139 -6.48 10.93 7.58
CA ILE A 139 -6.59 9.52 7.96
C ILE A 139 -8.04 9.08 7.73
N ILE A 140 -8.28 8.47 6.57
CA ILE A 140 -9.64 8.14 6.14
C ILE A 140 -10.21 6.99 6.96
N ASP A 141 -9.43 5.90 7.12
CA ASP A 141 -9.93 4.68 7.73
C ASP A 141 -8.81 3.76 8.24
N VAL A 142 -9.19 2.80 9.10
CA VAL A 142 -8.35 1.70 9.56
C VAL A 142 -9.04 0.38 9.19
N LEU A 143 -8.29 -0.50 8.54
CA LEU A 143 -8.78 -1.79 8.06
C LEU A 143 -8.09 -2.93 8.81
N PHE A 144 -8.85 -3.88 9.33
CA PHE A 144 -8.35 -5.14 9.85
C PHE A 144 -8.40 -6.20 8.75
N ASN A 145 -7.25 -6.50 8.12
CA ASN A 145 -7.16 -7.46 7.01
C ASN A 145 -7.31 -8.90 7.48
N SER A 146 -6.96 -9.19 8.73
CA SER A 146 -7.20 -10.45 9.40
C SER A 146 -7.42 -10.19 10.88
N LEU A 147 -8.30 -10.95 11.51
CA LEU A 147 -8.59 -10.88 12.94
C LEU A 147 -8.87 -12.29 13.45
N THR A 148 -8.00 -12.77 14.36
CA THR A 148 -8.10 -14.11 14.97
C THR A 148 -7.85 -13.97 16.47
N TRP A 149 -8.67 -14.61 17.31
CA TRP A 149 -8.60 -14.56 18.77
C TRP A 149 -8.97 -15.89 19.41
#